data_7d083bf7c517b0a8b76d31b37eb9140b
#
_entry.id   7d083bf7c517b0a8b76d31b37eb9140b
#
_cell.length_a   1.000
_cell.length_b   1.000
_cell.length_c   1.000
_cell.angle_alpha   90.00
_cell.angle_beta   90.00
_cell.angle_gamma   90.00
#
_symmetry.space_group_name_H-M   'P 1'
#
loop_
_entity.id
_entity.type
_entity.pdbx_description
1 polymer ?
#
loop_
_entity_poly.entity_id
_entity_poly.type
_entity_poly.pdbx_seq_one_letter_code
_entity_poly.pdbx_strand_id
1 'polypeptide(L)'
;HCSVRRQRQMCIRDSSRDKDVIMFGEDVGYFGGVFRTSDGLQERHGKHRVFDSPLSEGGIAATAFGMGINGLRPVIEIQFADYIFPAYDQIVNEMAKIRHRSGGEFWCPVTIRTPAGGGIRGGHHHSQSPESQFTHTPGLKVVYCSTPYNAKGLLISAIEDNDPVIFFEPKRCYRGPFYGDPHNVPTWSDHPEAEVPESHYKIPLGDARLAIEGDSCTVISWGAMVHVCEQAIKDSGVSCDLIDLQTLVPWDVETVVKSVTKTGRCVIVHEAPKTSGFGAEMAASIQERCFWNLESPIERVTGWDTPFPHTTEWDYMPGPDRVIEAIVRTQEN
;
A
#
# COMPACT_ATOMS: atom_id res chain seq x y z
N HIS A 1 -16.98 7.18 -7.74
CA HIS A 1 -16.43 8.12 -8.74
C HIS A 1 -15.27 8.99 -8.23
N CYS A 2 -15.01 9.08 -6.92
CA CYS A 2 -14.01 10.01 -6.37
C CYS A 2 -12.56 9.51 -6.38
N SER A 3 -12.26 8.27 -6.02
CA SER A 3 -10.87 7.82 -5.82
C SER A 3 -10.06 7.70 -7.12
N VAL A 4 -10.57 6.98 -8.10
CA VAL A 4 -9.89 6.78 -9.41
C VAL A 4 -9.77 8.07 -10.20
N ARG A 5 -10.83 8.90 -10.21
CA ARG A 5 -10.81 10.18 -10.91
C ARG A 5 -9.80 11.17 -10.30
N ARG A 6 -9.53 11.06 -9.01
CA ARG A 6 -8.60 11.92 -8.27
C ARG A 6 -7.15 11.44 -8.37
N GLN A 7 -6.89 10.14 -8.38
CA GLN A 7 -5.56 9.60 -8.73
C GLN A 7 -5.16 10.06 -10.14
N ARG A 8 -6.09 9.99 -11.11
CA ARG A 8 -5.90 10.52 -12.45
C ARG A 8 -5.48 12.00 -12.48
N GLN A 9 -6.09 12.83 -11.63
CA GLN A 9 -5.70 14.24 -11.51
C GLN A 9 -4.31 14.42 -10.89
N MET A 10 -3.82 13.47 -10.12
CA MET A 10 -2.51 13.50 -9.46
C MET A 10 -1.38 13.28 -10.45
N CYS A 11 -1.41 12.17 -11.19
CA CYS A 11 -0.44 11.90 -12.26
C CYS A 11 -0.42 13.03 -13.30
N ILE A 12 -1.59 13.61 -13.60
CA ILE A 12 -1.72 14.77 -14.50
C ILE A 12 -0.90 15.98 -14.02
N ARG A 13 -0.95 16.28 -12.71
CA ARG A 13 -0.28 17.48 -12.17
C ARG A 13 1.22 17.32 -12.09
N ASP A 14 1.72 16.17 -11.65
CA ASP A 14 3.16 15.95 -11.52
C ASP A 14 3.83 15.87 -12.89
N SER A 15 3.22 15.19 -13.86
CA SER A 15 3.67 15.21 -15.24
C SER A 15 3.65 16.62 -15.87
N SER A 16 2.82 17.54 -15.37
CA SER A 16 2.81 18.94 -15.84
C SER A 16 3.88 19.81 -15.19
N ARG A 17 4.36 19.42 -13.99
CA ARG A 17 5.35 20.16 -13.21
C ARG A 17 6.79 19.75 -13.54
N ASP A 18 6.98 18.45 -13.75
CA ASP A 18 8.28 17.88 -14.05
C ASP A 18 8.26 17.17 -15.42
N LYS A 19 9.05 17.71 -16.35
CA LYS A 19 9.19 17.15 -17.71
C LYS A 19 9.87 15.80 -17.75
N ASP A 20 10.62 15.43 -16.72
CA ASP A 20 11.38 14.20 -16.63
C ASP A 20 10.54 13.03 -16.10
N VAL A 21 9.30 13.28 -15.63
CA VAL A 21 8.33 12.26 -15.26
C VAL A 21 7.76 11.60 -16.51
N ILE A 22 7.93 10.28 -16.62
CA ILE A 22 7.43 9.44 -17.71
C ILE A 22 6.60 8.31 -17.12
N MET A 23 5.40 8.07 -17.64
CA MET A 23 4.52 7.00 -17.18
C MET A 23 4.32 5.95 -18.26
N PHE A 24 4.50 4.67 -17.94
CA PHE A 24 4.25 3.58 -18.86
C PHE A 24 3.95 2.26 -18.15
N GLY A 25 3.43 1.32 -18.91
CA GLY A 25 3.01 0.00 -18.46
C GLY A 25 2.02 -0.58 -19.46
N GLU A 26 1.43 -1.70 -19.13
CA GLU A 26 0.43 -2.34 -19.98
C GLU A 26 -0.89 -1.53 -19.94
N ASP A 27 -1.42 -1.20 -21.12
CA ASP A 27 -2.66 -0.44 -21.30
C ASP A 27 -2.71 0.96 -20.62
N VAL A 28 -1.57 1.46 -20.15
CA VAL A 28 -1.47 2.74 -19.42
C VAL A 28 -1.74 3.94 -20.32
N GLY A 29 -1.33 3.86 -21.59
CA GLY A 29 -1.39 4.96 -22.54
C GLY A 29 -2.80 5.20 -23.09
N TYR A 30 -3.15 4.51 -24.17
CA TYR A 30 -4.43 4.75 -24.86
C TYR A 30 -5.65 4.36 -24.03
N PHE A 31 -5.62 3.19 -23.39
CA PHE A 31 -6.74 2.70 -22.59
C PHE A 31 -6.86 3.39 -21.22
N GLY A 32 -5.76 3.87 -20.67
CA GLY A 32 -5.73 4.56 -19.36
C GLY A 32 -5.64 3.64 -18.17
N GLY A 33 -5.06 2.45 -18.34
CA GLY A 33 -4.92 1.43 -17.31
C GLY A 33 -6.18 0.60 -17.09
N VAL A 34 -6.02 -0.63 -16.60
CA VAL A 34 -7.15 -1.57 -16.34
C VAL A 34 -8.17 -0.96 -15.38
N PHE A 35 -7.73 -0.22 -14.38
CA PHE A 35 -8.58 0.48 -13.43
C PHE A 35 -8.86 1.94 -13.81
N ARG A 36 -8.46 2.37 -15.01
CA ARG A 36 -8.68 3.71 -15.55
C ARG A 36 -7.98 4.82 -14.73
N THR A 37 -6.90 4.49 -14.06
CA THR A 37 -6.15 5.42 -13.21
C THR A 37 -5.33 6.43 -13.99
N SER A 38 -4.94 6.12 -15.24
CA SER A 38 -4.18 6.98 -16.16
C SER A 38 -5.00 7.49 -17.36
N ASP A 39 -6.33 7.32 -17.34
CA ASP A 39 -7.21 7.76 -18.41
C ASP A 39 -7.09 9.25 -18.74
N GLY A 40 -6.87 9.58 -20.03
CA GLY A 40 -6.68 10.94 -20.53
C GLY A 40 -5.26 11.50 -20.32
N LEU A 41 -4.34 10.78 -19.67
CA LEU A 41 -2.97 11.27 -19.48
C LEU A 41 -2.18 11.31 -20.79
N GLN A 42 -2.31 10.28 -21.63
CA GLN A 42 -1.63 10.24 -22.92
C GLN A 42 -2.10 11.37 -23.85
N GLU A 43 -3.41 11.66 -23.87
CA GLU A 43 -3.98 12.77 -24.65
C GLU A 43 -3.40 14.12 -24.19
N ARG A 44 -3.22 14.29 -22.89
CA ARG A 44 -2.75 15.55 -22.30
C ARG A 44 -1.25 15.77 -22.42
N HIS A 45 -0.44 14.71 -22.21
CA HIS A 45 1.02 14.81 -22.11
C HIS A 45 1.78 14.25 -23.30
N GLY A 46 1.07 13.62 -24.23
CA GLY A 46 1.64 13.03 -25.44
C GLY A 46 2.21 11.61 -25.25
N LYS A 47 2.31 10.90 -26.38
CA LYS A 47 2.75 9.49 -26.43
C LYS A 47 4.22 9.27 -26.03
N HIS A 48 5.02 10.32 -25.97
CA HIS A 48 6.41 10.23 -25.52
C HIS A 48 6.56 10.25 -24.01
N ARG A 49 5.50 10.65 -23.31
CA ARG A 49 5.49 10.76 -21.86
C ARG A 49 4.56 9.78 -21.17
N VAL A 50 3.50 9.36 -21.86
CA VAL A 50 2.55 8.37 -21.36
C VAL A 50 2.30 7.37 -22.49
N PHE A 51 2.75 6.14 -22.32
CA PHE A 51 2.70 5.15 -23.40
C PHE A 51 2.50 3.72 -22.91
N ASP A 52 2.04 2.87 -23.80
CA ASP A 52 1.84 1.46 -23.57
C ASP A 52 3.16 0.70 -23.78
N SER A 53 3.41 -0.31 -22.96
CA SER A 53 4.46 -1.30 -23.13
C SER A 53 3.88 -2.63 -23.61
N PRO A 54 4.70 -3.49 -24.20
CA PRO A 54 4.35 -4.91 -24.32
C PRO A 54 4.12 -5.55 -22.94
N LEU A 55 3.38 -6.66 -22.91
CA LEU A 55 3.19 -7.48 -21.72
C LEU A 55 4.52 -8.17 -21.35
N SER A 56 5.29 -7.52 -20.50
CA SER A 56 6.58 -8.00 -20.03
C SER A 56 7.02 -7.19 -18.80
N GLU A 57 6.62 -7.58 -17.61
CA GLU A 57 6.88 -6.83 -16.38
C GLU A 57 8.37 -6.71 -16.08
N GLY A 58 9.16 -7.77 -16.39
CA GLY A 58 10.63 -7.72 -16.33
C GLY A 58 11.21 -6.68 -17.29
N GLY A 59 10.67 -6.60 -18.51
CA GLY A 59 11.07 -5.61 -19.52
C GLY A 59 10.67 -4.18 -19.12
N ILE A 60 9.48 -4.00 -18.54
CA ILE A 60 9.00 -2.73 -18.00
C ILE A 60 9.96 -2.23 -16.90
N ALA A 61 10.26 -3.09 -15.92
CA ALA A 61 11.15 -2.75 -14.82
C ALA A 61 12.59 -2.45 -15.32
N ALA A 62 13.16 -3.28 -16.19
CA ALA A 62 14.49 -3.05 -16.73
C ALA A 62 14.59 -1.72 -17.52
N THR A 63 13.55 -1.41 -18.30
CA THR A 63 13.45 -0.14 -19.03
C THR A 63 13.38 1.05 -18.06
N ALA A 64 12.54 0.96 -17.01
CA ALA A 64 12.44 1.98 -15.99
C ALA A 64 13.77 2.20 -15.24
N PHE A 65 14.47 1.12 -14.91
CA PHE A 65 15.80 1.20 -14.31
C PHE A 65 16.77 2.00 -15.20
N GLY A 66 16.86 1.62 -16.49
CA GLY A 66 17.70 2.34 -17.45
C GLY A 66 17.33 3.81 -17.61
N MET A 67 16.05 4.15 -17.64
CA MET A 67 15.55 5.53 -17.67
C MET A 67 15.93 6.30 -16.39
N GLY A 68 15.74 5.67 -15.23
CA GLY A 68 16.01 6.30 -13.93
C GLY A 68 17.49 6.68 -13.76
N ILE A 69 18.41 5.79 -14.06
CA ILE A 69 19.86 6.08 -13.98
C ILE A 69 20.34 7.10 -15.03
N ASN A 70 19.54 7.35 -16.08
CA ASN A 70 19.79 8.39 -17.08
C ASN A 70 19.08 9.73 -16.78
N GLY A 71 18.51 9.90 -15.57
CA GLY A 71 17.99 11.16 -15.10
C GLY A 71 16.50 11.39 -15.32
N LEU A 72 15.76 10.41 -15.84
CA LEU A 72 14.30 10.45 -15.91
C LEU A 72 13.67 9.96 -14.60
N ARG A 73 12.38 10.26 -14.40
CA ARG A 73 11.56 9.79 -13.27
C ARG A 73 10.43 8.87 -13.77
N PRO A 74 10.72 7.59 -13.99
CA PRO A 74 9.72 6.66 -14.48
C PRO A 74 8.69 6.34 -13.39
N VAL A 75 7.42 6.42 -13.77
CA VAL A 75 6.28 5.89 -13.02
C VAL A 75 5.75 4.70 -13.82
N ILE A 76 6.03 3.50 -13.39
CA ILE A 76 5.56 2.30 -14.07
C ILE A 76 4.35 1.71 -13.38
N GLU A 77 3.43 1.15 -14.15
CA GLU A 77 2.29 0.39 -13.63
C GLU A 77 2.45 -1.08 -13.98
N ILE A 78 2.43 -1.92 -12.94
CA ILE A 78 2.22 -3.36 -13.04
C ILE A 78 0.73 -3.59 -12.76
N GLN A 79 0.01 -4.22 -13.68
CA GLN A 79 -1.47 -4.28 -13.65
C GLN A 79 -2.05 -4.89 -12.38
N PHE A 80 -1.36 -5.87 -11.78
CA PHE A 80 -1.68 -6.48 -10.49
C PHE A 80 -0.40 -6.82 -9.75
N ALA A 81 -0.41 -6.70 -8.44
CA ALA A 81 0.74 -7.05 -7.59
C ALA A 81 1.17 -8.51 -7.76
N ASP A 82 0.25 -9.37 -8.15
CA ASP A 82 0.48 -10.78 -8.48
C ASP A 82 1.42 -10.97 -9.67
N TYR A 83 1.50 -9.99 -10.58
CA TYR A 83 2.33 -10.03 -11.79
C TYR A 83 3.69 -9.35 -11.64
N ILE A 84 4.02 -8.85 -10.45
CA ILE A 84 5.30 -8.19 -10.20
C ILE A 84 6.49 -9.15 -10.18
N PHE A 85 6.25 -10.45 -9.99
CA PHE A 85 7.32 -11.45 -9.80
C PHE A 85 8.26 -11.62 -11.00
N PRO A 86 7.86 -11.54 -12.27
CA PRO A 86 8.79 -11.52 -13.39
C PRO A 86 9.76 -10.33 -13.37
N ALA A 87 9.40 -9.24 -12.70
CA ALA A 87 10.23 -8.05 -12.51
C ALA A 87 11.09 -8.09 -11.24
N TYR A 88 10.95 -9.13 -10.41
CA TYR A 88 11.54 -9.20 -9.05
C TYR A 88 13.06 -9.00 -9.08
N ASP A 89 13.77 -9.67 -9.97
CA ASP A 89 15.21 -9.53 -10.10
C ASP A 89 15.64 -8.08 -10.39
N GLN A 90 14.98 -7.42 -11.34
CA GLN A 90 15.27 -6.02 -11.68
C GLN A 90 15.02 -5.08 -10.49
N ILE A 91 13.99 -5.35 -9.70
CA ILE A 91 13.62 -4.52 -8.54
C ILE A 91 14.62 -4.73 -7.41
N VAL A 92 14.87 -5.98 -7.01
CA VAL A 92 15.65 -6.28 -5.79
C VAL A 92 17.15 -6.31 -6.01
N ASN A 93 17.63 -6.68 -7.20
CA ASN A 93 19.05 -6.78 -7.50
C ASN A 93 19.63 -5.56 -8.20
N GLU A 94 18.85 -4.88 -9.03
CA GLU A 94 19.33 -3.71 -9.77
C GLU A 94 18.86 -2.40 -9.12
N MET A 95 17.55 -2.12 -9.08
CA MET A 95 17.02 -0.83 -8.59
C MET A 95 17.38 -0.57 -7.13
N ALA A 96 17.12 -1.54 -6.24
CA ALA A 96 17.35 -1.40 -4.81
C ALA A 96 18.82 -1.16 -4.44
N LYS A 97 19.74 -1.70 -5.23
CA LYS A 97 21.17 -1.74 -4.89
C LYS A 97 22.03 -0.71 -5.64
N ILE A 98 21.53 -0.08 -6.70
CA ILE A 98 22.35 0.77 -7.57
C ILE A 98 23.01 1.92 -6.82
N ARG A 99 22.31 2.59 -5.92
CA ARG A 99 22.88 3.69 -5.13
C ARG A 99 24.06 3.19 -4.27
N HIS A 100 23.89 2.08 -3.58
CA HIS A 100 24.95 1.49 -2.76
C HIS A 100 26.11 0.98 -3.61
N ARG A 101 25.81 0.23 -4.69
CA ARG A 101 26.81 -0.35 -5.60
C ARG A 101 27.66 0.69 -6.32
N SER A 102 27.09 1.84 -6.63
CA SER A 102 27.79 2.95 -7.28
C SER A 102 28.48 3.92 -6.29
N GLY A 103 28.40 3.67 -4.99
CA GLY A 103 28.91 4.62 -3.99
C GLY A 103 28.16 5.95 -3.95
N GLY A 104 26.88 5.96 -4.39
CA GLY A 104 26.04 7.15 -4.43
C GLY A 104 26.11 7.95 -5.74
N GLU A 105 26.86 7.48 -6.74
CA GLU A 105 27.00 8.14 -8.04
C GLU A 105 25.70 8.07 -8.85
N PHE A 106 24.98 6.94 -8.78
CA PHE A 106 23.71 6.75 -9.45
C PHE A 106 22.54 6.64 -8.47
N TRP A 107 21.42 7.18 -8.88
CA TRP A 107 20.13 7.08 -8.19
C TRP A 107 19.14 6.33 -9.07
N CYS A 108 18.06 5.83 -8.47
CA CYS A 108 17.02 5.13 -9.21
C CYS A 108 15.63 5.66 -8.83
N PRO A 109 15.25 6.85 -9.32
CA PRO A 109 13.98 7.50 -8.98
C PRO A 109 12.81 6.85 -9.74
N VAL A 110 12.59 5.56 -9.49
CA VAL A 110 11.51 4.78 -10.12
C VAL A 110 10.38 4.58 -9.12
N THR A 111 9.17 4.96 -9.52
CA THR A 111 7.94 4.62 -8.78
C THR A 111 7.23 3.46 -9.47
N ILE A 112 7.07 2.35 -8.77
CA ILE A 112 6.38 1.15 -9.25
C ILE A 112 5.00 1.14 -8.61
N ARG A 113 3.96 1.45 -9.37
CA ARG A 113 2.57 1.38 -8.94
C ARG A 113 1.99 0.02 -9.26
N THR A 114 1.28 -0.55 -8.30
CA THR A 114 0.60 -1.82 -8.55
C THR A 114 -0.64 -1.99 -7.65
N PRO A 115 -1.78 -2.36 -8.23
CA PRO A 115 -2.98 -2.72 -7.47
C PRO A 115 -2.77 -4.03 -6.69
N ALA A 116 -3.05 -4.01 -5.38
CA ALA A 116 -2.83 -5.15 -4.49
C ALA A 116 -4.08 -5.49 -3.65
N GLY A 117 -4.06 -6.63 -3.01
CA GLY A 117 -5.10 -7.08 -2.08
C GLY A 117 -6.35 -7.64 -2.73
N GLY A 118 -7.26 -8.13 -1.91
CA GLY A 118 -8.55 -8.68 -2.32
C GLY A 118 -9.64 -7.64 -2.58
N GLY A 119 -10.90 -8.08 -2.56
CA GLY A 119 -12.07 -7.24 -2.71
C GLY A 119 -12.68 -7.21 -4.11
N ILE A 120 -12.14 -7.98 -5.05
CA ILE A 120 -12.64 -8.04 -6.44
C ILE A 120 -12.98 -9.46 -6.91
N ARG A 121 -12.89 -10.45 -6.03
CA ARG A 121 -13.05 -11.88 -6.35
C ARG A 121 -12.10 -12.35 -7.47
N GLY A 122 -10.88 -11.82 -7.47
CA GLY A 122 -9.86 -12.10 -8.48
C GLY A 122 -9.14 -13.45 -8.31
N GLY A 123 -9.35 -14.13 -7.18
CA GLY A 123 -8.66 -15.38 -6.85
C GLY A 123 -7.15 -15.19 -6.67
N HIS A 124 -6.42 -16.29 -6.71
CA HIS A 124 -4.99 -16.33 -6.35
C HIS A 124 -4.03 -15.62 -7.32
N HIS A 125 -4.49 -15.23 -8.51
CA HIS A 125 -3.65 -14.48 -9.48
C HIS A 125 -3.96 -12.98 -9.55
N HIS A 126 -4.94 -12.48 -8.78
CA HIS A 126 -5.35 -11.07 -8.84
C HIS A 126 -5.68 -10.47 -7.46
N SER A 127 -5.29 -11.13 -6.37
CA SER A 127 -5.74 -10.70 -5.04
C SER A 127 -4.67 -10.78 -3.95
N GLN A 128 -3.42 -11.06 -4.31
CA GLN A 128 -2.35 -11.19 -3.34
C GLN A 128 -1.88 -9.84 -2.79
N SER A 129 -1.30 -9.89 -1.60
CA SER A 129 -0.67 -8.76 -0.90
C SER A 129 0.80 -9.13 -0.63
N PRO A 130 1.70 -8.93 -1.63
CA PRO A 130 3.08 -9.42 -1.58
C PRO A 130 4.06 -8.44 -0.92
N GLU A 131 3.60 -7.46 -0.17
CA GLU A 131 4.42 -6.37 0.39
C GLU A 131 5.61 -6.89 1.20
N SER A 132 5.46 -7.99 1.96
CA SER A 132 6.53 -8.54 2.81
C SER A 132 7.77 -8.98 2.02
N GLN A 133 7.61 -9.35 0.76
CA GLN A 133 8.73 -9.75 -0.09
C GLN A 133 9.62 -8.56 -0.47
N PHE A 134 9.05 -7.36 -0.50
CA PHE A 134 9.77 -6.13 -0.82
C PHE A 134 10.23 -5.39 0.43
N THR A 135 9.51 -5.50 1.54
CA THR A 135 9.94 -4.91 2.83
C THR A 135 11.23 -5.53 3.35
N HIS A 136 11.54 -6.77 2.95
CA HIS A 136 12.80 -7.44 3.27
C HIS A 136 13.99 -6.99 2.41
N THR A 137 13.80 -6.13 1.43
CA THR A 137 14.85 -5.73 0.48
C THR A 137 15.41 -4.34 0.82
N PRO A 138 16.62 -4.25 1.42
CA PRO A 138 17.26 -2.96 1.69
C PRO A 138 17.48 -2.16 0.40
N GLY A 139 17.17 -0.86 0.45
CA GLY A 139 17.27 0.06 -0.69
C GLY A 139 15.93 0.32 -1.39
N LEU A 140 14.88 -0.44 -1.10
CA LEU A 140 13.51 -0.12 -1.51
C LEU A 140 12.78 0.68 -0.44
N LYS A 141 11.84 1.53 -0.88
CA LYS A 141 10.77 2.06 -0.05
C LYS A 141 9.46 1.38 -0.44
N VAL A 142 8.63 1.08 0.55
CA VAL A 142 7.37 0.37 0.33
C VAL A 142 6.24 1.17 0.94
N VAL A 143 5.31 1.59 0.10
CA VAL A 143 4.16 2.43 0.46
C VAL A 143 2.87 1.67 0.21
N TYR A 144 1.90 1.84 1.09
CA TYR A 144 0.57 1.24 0.96
C TYR A 144 -0.50 2.24 1.38
N CYS A 145 -1.13 2.90 0.43
CA CYS A 145 -2.13 3.93 0.71
C CYS A 145 -3.47 3.34 1.20
N SER A 146 -4.23 4.10 1.97
CA SER A 146 -5.53 3.68 2.52
C SER A 146 -6.69 4.58 2.10
N THR A 147 -6.43 5.86 1.84
CA THR A 147 -7.44 6.86 1.50
C THR A 147 -7.09 7.62 0.23
N PRO A 148 -8.05 8.26 -0.46
CA PRO A 148 -7.75 9.12 -1.62
C PRO A 148 -6.82 10.29 -1.27
N TYR A 149 -6.90 10.82 -0.04
CA TYR A 149 -6.04 11.90 0.43
C TYR A 149 -4.59 11.43 0.54
N ASN A 150 -4.33 10.35 1.29
CA ASN A 150 -2.96 9.88 1.45
C ASN A 150 -2.39 9.26 0.17
N ALA A 151 -3.22 8.62 -0.67
CA ALA A 151 -2.79 8.13 -1.98
C ALA A 151 -2.16 9.25 -2.82
N LYS A 152 -2.77 10.44 -2.86
CA LYS A 152 -2.21 11.60 -3.57
C LYS A 152 -0.91 12.07 -2.93
N GLY A 153 -0.91 12.37 -1.65
CA GLY A 153 0.26 12.96 -0.99
C GLY A 153 1.48 12.05 -1.01
N LEU A 154 1.26 10.75 -0.77
CA LEU A 154 2.31 9.73 -0.80
C LEU A 154 2.83 9.45 -2.22
N LEU A 155 1.96 9.43 -3.24
CA LEU A 155 2.39 9.22 -4.62
C LEU A 155 3.26 10.37 -5.11
N ILE A 156 2.92 11.61 -4.77
CA ILE A 156 3.76 12.77 -5.10
C ILE A 156 5.13 12.63 -4.42
N SER A 157 5.16 12.23 -3.14
CA SER A 157 6.42 11.98 -2.43
C SER A 157 7.23 10.85 -3.06
N ALA A 158 6.57 9.77 -3.51
CA ALA A 158 7.22 8.66 -4.19
C ALA A 158 7.84 9.07 -5.53
N ILE A 159 7.13 9.88 -6.34
CA ILE A 159 7.64 10.36 -7.64
C ILE A 159 8.83 11.31 -7.46
N GLU A 160 8.81 12.13 -6.42
CA GLU A 160 9.89 13.07 -6.13
C GLU A 160 11.08 12.42 -5.39
N ASP A 161 10.95 11.18 -4.92
CA ASP A 161 12.03 10.44 -4.26
C ASP A 161 13.12 10.03 -5.25
N ASN A 162 14.35 9.98 -4.79
CA ASN A 162 15.50 9.57 -5.60
C ASN A 162 15.83 8.08 -5.49
N ASP A 163 15.15 7.36 -4.59
CA ASP A 163 15.26 5.92 -4.43
C ASP A 163 14.01 5.21 -4.96
N PRO A 164 14.09 3.93 -5.32
CA PRO A 164 12.97 3.21 -5.86
C PRO A 164 11.87 3.00 -4.81
N VAL A 165 10.64 3.31 -5.19
CA VAL A 165 9.45 3.19 -4.35
C VAL A 165 8.48 2.20 -4.97
N ILE A 166 8.07 1.18 -4.21
CA ILE A 166 6.94 0.33 -4.55
C ILE A 166 5.70 0.92 -3.89
N PHE A 167 4.73 1.26 -4.69
CA PHE A 167 3.49 1.92 -4.29
C PHE A 167 2.31 0.97 -4.48
N PHE A 168 1.90 0.29 -3.41
CA PHE A 168 0.74 -0.58 -3.41
C PHE A 168 -0.55 0.22 -3.30
N GLU A 169 -1.49 -0.07 -4.19
CA GLU A 169 -2.80 0.55 -4.25
C GLU A 169 -3.87 -0.51 -3.95
N PRO A 170 -4.57 -0.46 -2.80
CA PRO A 170 -5.55 -1.48 -2.48
C PRO A 170 -6.72 -1.42 -3.45
N LYS A 171 -6.93 -2.50 -4.23
CA LYS A 171 -7.99 -2.59 -5.24
C LYS A 171 -9.38 -2.31 -4.68
N ARG A 172 -9.62 -2.79 -3.47
CA ARG A 172 -10.86 -2.56 -2.76
C ARG A 172 -11.16 -1.07 -2.54
N CYS A 173 -10.13 -0.23 -2.39
CA CYS A 173 -10.29 1.21 -2.22
C CYS A 173 -10.55 1.96 -3.53
N TYR A 174 -10.45 1.30 -4.70
CA TYR A 174 -10.74 1.97 -5.98
C TYR A 174 -12.23 2.21 -6.21
N ARG A 175 -13.04 1.20 -6.01
CA ARG A 175 -14.48 1.21 -6.38
C ARG A 175 -15.27 0.18 -5.60
N GLY A 176 -15.05 -0.16 -4.39
CA GLY A 176 -15.78 -1.24 -3.72
C GLY A 176 -17.30 -1.23 -3.95
N PRO A 177 -18.02 -2.27 -3.68
CA PRO A 177 -17.75 -3.66 -3.95
C PRO A 177 -17.88 -3.96 -5.46
N PHE A 178 -16.93 -4.63 -6.08
CA PHE A 178 -16.84 -4.73 -7.53
C PHE A 178 -17.75 -5.76 -8.17
N TYR A 179 -17.89 -6.93 -7.59
CA TYR A 179 -18.67 -8.03 -8.15
C TYR A 179 -19.26 -8.84 -7.01
N GLY A 180 -20.53 -9.06 -7.08
CA GLY A 180 -21.31 -9.81 -6.14
C GLY A 180 -22.68 -9.19 -6.01
N ASP A 181 -23.56 -9.86 -5.33
CA ASP A 181 -24.83 -9.28 -4.92
C ASP A 181 -24.51 -8.14 -3.93
N PRO A 182 -24.78 -6.86 -4.28
CA PRO A 182 -24.53 -5.75 -3.37
C PRO A 182 -25.27 -5.87 -2.05
N HIS A 183 -26.31 -6.71 -1.98
CA HIS A 183 -27.05 -6.99 -0.76
C HIS A 183 -26.36 -8.00 0.16
N ASN A 184 -25.38 -8.73 -0.34
CA ASN A 184 -24.60 -9.73 0.42
C ASN A 184 -23.15 -9.30 0.68
N VAL A 185 -22.80 -8.07 0.37
CA VAL A 185 -21.46 -7.53 0.64
C VAL A 185 -21.46 -6.91 2.04
N PRO A 186 -20.51 -7.27 2.92
CA PRO A 186 -20.38 -6.63 4.21
C PRO A 186 -20.20 -5.11 4.08
N THR A 187 -20.76 -4.33 4.98
CA THR A 187 -20.67 -2.85 4.97
C THR A 187 -19.23 -2.34 4.99
N TRP A 188 -18.33 -3.05 5.68
CA TRP A 188 -16.90 -2.73 5.72
C TRP A 188 -16.17 -2.93 4.37
N SER A 189 -16.84 -3.45 3.33
CA SER A 189 -16.29 -3.58 1.98
C SER A 189 -16.46 -2.33 1.13
N ASP A 190 -17.14 -1.31 1.61
CA ASP A 190 -17.30 -0.05 0.90
C ASP A 190 -15.95 0.64 0.68
N HIS A 191 -15.83 1.41 -0.40
CA HIS A 191 -14.60 2.15 -0.67
C HIS A 191 -14.55 3.45 0.15
N PRO A 192 -13.35 3.88 0.55
CA PRO A 192 -13.19 5.10 1.31
C PRO A 192 -13.48 6.34 0.46
N GLU A 193 -14.13 7.31 1.07
CA GLU A 193 -14.31 8.64 0.51
C GLU A 193 -13.49 9.66 1.30
N ALA A 194 -12.88 10.61 0.62
CA ALA A 194 -12.20 11.72 1.24
C ALA A 194 -12.17 12.94 0.31
N GLU A 195 -12.19 14.12 0.92
CA GLU A 195 -11.86 15.34 0.20
C GLU A 195 -10.36 15.37 -0.10
N VAL A 196 -10.03 15.60 -1.38
CA VAL A 196 -8.65 15.70 -1.81
C VAL A 196 -8.42 17.12 -2.34
N PRO A 197 -7.59 17.93 -1.65
CA PRO A 197 -7.30 19.29 -2.10
C PRO A 197 -6.75 19.30 -3.53
N GLU A 198 -7.15 20.30 -4.29
CA GLU A 198 -6.60 20.47 -5.63
C GLU A 198 -5.13 20.95 -5.61
N SER A 199 -4.72 21.66 -4.55
CA SER A 199 -3.35 22.11 -4.37
C SER A 199 -2.35 20.96 -4.31
N HIS A 200 -1.10 21.26 -4.59
CA HIS A 200 -0.01 20.33 -4.35
C HIS A 200 0.25 20.20 -2.85
N TYR A 201 0.36 18.98 -2.39
CA TYR A 201 0.83 18.66 -1.04
C TYR A 201 1.52 17.29 -1.05
N LYS A 202 2.42 17.10 -0.12
CA LYS A 202 3.12 15.84 0.09
C LYS A 202 2.82 15.28 1.47
N ILE A 203 2.87 13.97 1.58
CA ILE A 203 2.95 13.26 2.85
C ILE A 203 4.34 12.63 2.88
N PRO A 204 5.18 12.92 3.89
CA PRO A 204 6.50 12.33 3.99
C PRO A 204 6.43 10.81 4.03
N LEU A 205 7.35 10.15 3.31
CA LEU A 205 7.48 8.71 3.42
C LEU A 205 8.13 8.35 4.76
N GLY A 206 7.47 7.48 5.51
CA GLY A 206 7.90 7.11 6.86
C GLY A 206 7.06 7.71 7.99
N ASP A 207 6.13 8.61 7.68
CA ASP A 207 5.18 9.14 8.66
C ASP A 207 3.91 8.28 8.67
N ALA A 208 3.47 7.87 9.85
CA ALA A 208 2.17 7.21 10.04
C ALA A 208 1.08 8.24 10.38
N ARG A 209 -0.17 7.86 10.14
CA ARG A 209 -1.35 8.65 10.50
C ARG A 209 -2.06 8.04 11.70
N LEU A 210 -2.24 8.80 12.77
CA LEU A 210 -3.18 8.43 13.82
C LEU A 210 -4.61 8.69 13.31
N ALA A 211 -5.30 7.63 12.89
CA ALA A 211 -6.63 7.70 12.29
C ALA A 211 -7.74 7.83 13.33
N ILE A 212 -7.58 7.15 14.46
CA ILE A 212 -8.45 7.24 15.64
C ILE A 212 -7.55 7.37 16.86
N GLU A 213 -7.92 8.20 17.81
CA GLU A 213 -7.24 8.36 19.09
C GLU A 213 -8.01 7.64 20.19
N GLY A 214 -7.30 6.85 21.00
CA GLY A 214 -7.82 6.11 22.16
C GLY A 214 -6.73 5.80 23.17
N ASP A 215 -7.00 4.99 24.18
CA ASP A 215 -6.08 4.79 25.30
C ASP A 215 -5.97 3.33 25.81
N SER A 216 -6.79 2.42 25.29
CA SER A 216 -6.89 1.07 25.85
C SER A 216 -6.19 0.00 24.98
N CYS A 217 -6.01 0.23 23.68
CA CYS A 217 -5.33 -0.67 22.77
C CYS A 217 -4.79 0.10 21.54
N THR A 218 -3.63 -0.29 21.04
CA THR A 218 -3.10 0.19 19.76
C THR A 218 -3.43 -0.81 18.66
N VAL A 219 -4.17 -0.37 17.66
CA VAL A 219 -4.46 -1.13 16.43
C VAL A 219 -3.61 -0.54 15.30
N ILE A 220 -2.81 -1.38 14.64
CA ILE A 220 -1.90 -0.98 13.55
C ILE A 220 -2.36 -1.64 12.27
N SER A 221 -2.46 -0.87 11.19
CA SER A 221 -2.89 -1.39 9.91
C SER A 221 -2.39 -0.56 8.73
N TRP A 222 -2.65 -1.01 7.52
CA TRP A 222 -2.37 -0.33 6.26
C TRP A 222 -3.33 -0.75 5.16
N GLY A 223 -3.42 0.05 4.10
CA GLY A 223 -4.26 -0.24 2.95
C GLY A 223 -5.74 -0.35 3.30
N ALA A 224 -6.42 -1.31 2.71
CA ALA A 224 -7.86 -1.49 2.91
C ALA A 224 -8.24 -1.92 4.34
N MET A 225 -7.30 -2.55 5.05
CA MET A 225 -7.58 -3.03 6.40
C MET A 225 -7.73 -1.91 7.43
N VAL A 226 -7.26 -0.70 7.14
CA VAL A 226 -7.52 0.48 7.99
C VAL A 226 -9.01 0.68 8.17
N HIS A 227 -9.81 0.58 7.10
CA HIS A 227 -11.27 0.76 7.15
C HIS A 227 -11.99 -0.38 7.88
N VAL A 228 -11.46 -1.60 7.79
CA VAL A 228 -11.94 -2.73 8.59
C VAL A 228 -11.71 -2.49 10.08
N CYS A 229 -10.53 -1.95 10.43
CA CYS A 229 -10.19 -1.60 11.80
C CYS A 229 -11.05 -0.43 12.34
N GLU A 230 -11.34 0.59 11.51
CA GLU A 230 -12.24 1.70 11.87
C GLU A 230 -13.61 1.16 12.30
N GLN A 231 -14.18 0.25 11.51
CA GLN A 231 -15.46 -0.39 11.83
C GLN A 231 -15.36 -1.26 13.09
N ALA A 232 -14.32 -2.09 13.19
CA ALA A 232 -14.12 -2.98 14.33
C ALA A 232 -13.97 -2.22 15.65
N ILE A 233 -13.20 -1.13 15.67
CA ILE A 233 -13.03 -0.29 16.86
C ILE A 233 -14.37 0.31 17.28
N LYS A 234 -15.13 0.85 16.33
CA LYS A 234 -16.46 1.40 16.60
C LYS A 234 -17.40 0.36 17.21
N ASP A 235 -17.41 -0.85 16.67
CA ASP A 235 -18.34 -1.91 17.08
C ASP A 235 -17.89 -2.60 18.38
N SER A 236 -16.57 -2.64 18.66
CA SER A 236 -16.04 -3.20 19.92
C SER A 236 -16.36 -2.38 21.16
N GLY A 237 -16.54 -1.08 20.99
CA GLY A 237 -16.70 -0.12 22.10
C GLY A 237 -15.42 0.09 22.93
N VAL A 238 -14.26 -0.47 22.51
CA VAL A 238 -12.96 -0.29 23.17
C VAL A 238 -12.29 0.97 22.65
N SER A 239 -11.73 1.78 23.54
CA SER A 239 -11.01 3.01 23.19
C SER A 239 -9.64 2.67 22.60
N CYS A 240 -9.51 2.65 21.27
CA CYS A 240 -8.27 2.27 20.60
C CYS A 240 -7.62 3.45 19.86
N ASP A 241 -6.28 3.51 19.92
CA ASP A 241 -5.52 4.19 18.87
C ASP A 241 -5.60 3.36 17.58
N LEU A 242 -5.92 3.96 16.43
CA LEU A 242 -5.75 3.34 15.13
C LEU A 242 -4.62 4.04 14.38
N ILE A 243 -3.56 3.31 14.09
CA ILE A 243 -2.41 3.79 13.32
C ILE A 243 -2.48 3.22 11.91
N ASP A 244 -2.62 4.10 10.93
CA ASP A 244 -2.45 3.82 9.51
C ASP A 244 -0.98 4.08 9.15
N LEU A 245 -0.22 3.02 8.87
CA LEU A 245 1.23 3.13 8.63
C LEU A 245 1.59 3.91 7.37
N GLN A 246 0.76 3.87 6.34
CA GLN A 246 0.97 4.54 5.04
C GLN A 246 2.27 4.12 4.33
N THR A 247 3.36 4.00 5.08
CA THR A 247 4.68 3.53 4.60
C THR A 247 5.13 2.35 5.44
N LEU A 248 5.45 1.24 4.79
CA LEU A 248 5.93 0.03 5.45
C LEU A 248 7.46 0.02 5.59
N VAL A 249 8.18 0.62 4.64
CA VAL A 249 9.62 0.80 4.70
C VAL A 249 9.98 2.17 4.12
N PRO A 250 10.57 3.06 4.94
CA PRO A 250 10.67 2.97 6.39
C PRO A 250 9.29 3.11 7.05
N TRP A 251 9.06 2.46 8.19
CA TRP A 251 7.84 2.69 8.97
C TRP A 251 8.09 3.61 10.16
N ASP A 252 7.03 4.25 10.64
CA ASP A 252 7.07 5.21 11.75
C ASP A 252 7.17 4.50 13.10
N VAL A 253 8.41 4.18 13.47
CA VAL A 253 8.73 3.50 14.74
C VAL A 253 8.31 4.34 15.94
N GLU A 254 8.53 5.66 15.88
CA GLU A 254 8.30 6.56 17.02
C GLU A 254 6.81 6.67 17.36
N THR A 255 5.97 6.88 16.35
CA THR A 255 4.51 6.95 16.51
C THR A 255 3.95 5.64 17.07
N VAL A 256 4.39 4.50 16.53
CA VAL A 256 3.93 3.18 17.00
C VAL A 256 4.37 2.91 18.43
N VAL A 257 5.66 3.10 18.74
CA VAL A 257 6.20 2.87 20.09
C VAL A 257 5.52 3.78 21.11
N LYS A 258 5.29 5.04 20.79
CA LYS A 258 4.58 5.98 21.66
C LYS A 258 3.16 5.50 21.98
N SER A 259 2.43 5.05 20.98
CA SER A 259 1.07 4.55 21.13
C SER A 259 1.04 3.25 21.96
N VAL A 260 1.87 2.25 21.61
CA VAL A 260 1.92 0.99 22.35
C VAL A 260 2.37 1.19 23.81
N THR A 261 3.31 2.09 24.05
CA THR A 261 3.73 2.44 25.41
C THR A 261 2.59 3.07 26.22
N LYS A 262 1.75 3.87 25.58
CA LYS A 262 0.56 4.49 26.19
C LYS A 262 -0.52 3.47 26.54
N THR A 263 -0.80 2.55 25.61
CA THR A 263 -1.96 1.65 25.70
C THR A 263 -1.66 0.30 26.36
N GLY A 264 -0.40 -0.12 26.38
CA GLY A 264 0.03 -1.44 26.90
C GLY A 264 -0.40 -2.64 26.04
N ARG A 265 -1.19 -2.45 24.97
CA ARG A 265 -1.82 -3.51 24.18
C ARG A 265 -1.69 -3.23 22.70
N CYS A 266 -1.50 -4.28 21.89
CA CYS A 266 -1.28 -4.11 20.46
C CYS A 266 -1.96 -5.21 19.63
N VAL A 267 -2.65 -4.78 18.57
CA VAL A 267 -3.22 -5.62 17.50
C VAL A 267 -2.69 -5.14 16.16
N ILE A 268 -2.13 -6.06 15.36
CA ILE A 268 -1.63 -5.76 14.01
C ILE A 268 -2.53 -6.45 12.98
N VAL A 269 -3.04 -5.69 12.02
CA VAL A 269 -4.04 -6.18 11.05
C VAL A 269 -3.56 -5.96 9.62
N HIS A 270 -3.53 -7.03 8.79
CA HIS A 270 -3.18 -6.95 7.37
C HIS A 270 -3.76 -8.12 6.55
N GLU A 271 -3.87 -7.96 5.23
CA GLU A 271 -4.44 -8.97 4.34
C GLU A 271 -3.49 -10.13 4.01
N ALA A 272 -2.19 -9.88 3.97
CA ALA A 272 -1.20 -10.91 3.65
C ALA A 272 -1.27 -12.10 4.61
N PRO A 273 -0.78 -13.30 4.23
CA PRO A 273 -0.70 -14.46 5.12
C PRO A 273 0.06 -14.16 6.43
N LYS A 274 -0.23 -14.93 7.46
CA LYS A 274 0.34 -14.74 8.80
C LYS A 274 1.84 -15.03 8.86
N THR A 275 2.24 -16.13 8.22
CA THR A 275 3.64 -16.57 8.23
C THR A 275 4.50 -15.65 7.38
N SER A 276 5.52 -15.06 7.99
CA SER A 276 6.46 -14.11 7.35
C SER A 276 5.81 -12.89 6.74
N GLY A 277 4.56 -12.57 7.08
CA GLY A 277 3.94 -11.27 6.75
C GLY A 277 4.63 -10.15 7.52
N PHE A 278 4.56 -8.90 7.01
CA PHE A 278 5.23 -7.75 7.62
C PHE A 278 4.82 -7.50 9.08
N GLY A 279 3.60 -7.88 9.45
CA GLY A 279 3.14 -7.83 10.84
C GLY A 279 3.96 -8.73 11.80
N ALA A 280 4.70 -9.71 11.30
CA ALA A 280 5.62 -10.50 12.14
C ALA A 280 6.87 -9.70 12.52
N GLU A 281 7.46 -8.97 11.57
CA GLU A 281 8.56 -8.04 11.81
C GLU A 281 8.16 -6.93 12.77
N MET A 282 6.99 -6.35 12.55
CA MET A 282 6.45 -5.33 13.45
C MET A 282 6.26 -5.85 14.88
N ALA A 283 5.69 -7.04 15.03
CA ALA A 283 5.50 -7.66 16.34
C ALA A 283 6.86 -7.88 17.07
N ALA A 284 7.88 -8.36 16.35
CA ALA A 284 9.24 -8.51 16.90
C ALA A 284 9.81 -7.15 17.32
N SER A 285 9.74 -6.15 16.45
CA SER A 285 10.27 -4.80 16.70
C SER A 285 9.55 -4.10 17.87
N ILE A 286 8.23 -4.23 17.97
CA ILE A 286 7.45 -3.71 19.10
C ILE A 286 7.80 -4.45 20.39
N GLN A 287 7.94 -5.78 20.34
CA GLN A 287 8.36 -6.58 21.48
C GLN A 287 9.72 -6.12 22.03
N GLU A 288 10.70 -5.85 21.17
CA GLU A 288 12.01 -5.37 21.59
C GLU A 288 11.98 -4.00 22.28
N ARG A 289 11.10 -3.10 21.82
CA ARG A 289 11.05 -1.70 22.28
C ARG A 289 10.06 -1.45 23.42
N CYS A 290 8.99 -2.22 23.45
CA CYS A 290 7.86 -2.00 24.38
C CYS A 290 7.67 -3.14 25.38
N PHE A 291 8.59 -4.11 25.50
CA PHE A 291 8.46 -5.30 26.34
C PHE A 291 7.93 -4.99 27.76
N TRP A 292 8.52 -3.99 28.39
CA TRP A 292 8.16 -3.60 29.77
C TRP A 292 6.86 -2.83 29.90
N ASN A 293 6.27 -2.43 28.78
CA ASN A 293 5.01 -1.70 28.74
C ASN A 293 3.84 -2.58 28.30
N LEU A 294 4.14 -3.76 27.67
CA LEU A 294 3.10 -4.66 27.21
C LEU A 294 2.40 -5.36 28.38
N GLU A 295 1.07 -5.27 28.39
CA GLU A 295 0.18 -5.88 29.36
C GLU A 295 -0.49 -7.16 28.81
N SER A 296 -0.38 -7.41 27.49
CA SER A 296 -0.89 -8.61 26.83
C SER A 296 0.03 -9.04 25.68
N PRO A 297 -0.08 -10.29 25.19
CA PRO A 297 0.57 -10.68 23.95
C PRO A 297 0.13 -9.79 22.79
N ILE A 298 1.05 -9.53 21.83
CA ILE A 298 0.71 -8.83 20.59
C ILE A 298 -0.14 -9.74 19.70
N GLU A 299 -1.35 -9.33 19.37
CA GLU A 299 -2.26 -10.07 18.51
C GLU A 299 -2.00 -9.72 17.03
N ARG A 300 -2.13 -10.72 16.15
CA ARG A 300 -2.03 -10.54 14.70
C ARG A 300 -3.25 -11.10 13.99
N VAL A 301 -4.02 -10.22 13.33
CA VAL A 301 -5.19 -10.58 12.51
C VAL A 301 -4.80 -10.45 11.04
N THR A 302 -4.76 -11.56 10.34
CA THR A 302 -4.16 -11.63 9.00
C THR A 302 -5.00 -12.47 8.05
N GLY A 303 -4.67 -12.46 6.76
CA GLY A 303 -5.08 -13.52 5.87
C GLY A 303 -4.59 -14.90 6.37
N TRP A 304 -5.20 -15.96 5.88
CA TRP A 304 -4.82 -17.31 6.25
C TRP A 304 -3.56 -17.77 5.49
N ASP A 305 -2.80 -18.70 6.05
CA ASP A 305 -1.62 -19.31 5.39
C ASP A 305 -2.08 -20.33 4.32
N THR A 306 -2.86 -19.86 3.35
CA THR A 306 -3.36 -20.62 2.20
C THR A 306 -3.27 -19.77 0.94
N PRO A 307 -3.25 -20.35 -0.27
CA PRO A 307 -3.45 -19.59 -1.49
C PRO A 307 -4.74 -18.78 -1.43
N PHE A 308 -4.73 -17.57 -1.96
CA PHE A 308 -5.89 -16.67 -1.91
C PHE A 308 -7.10 -17.31 -2.62
N PRO A 309 -8.24 -17.53 -1.95
CA PRO A 309 -9.39 -18.21 -2.54
C PRO A 309 -10.18 -17.30 -3.46
N HIS A 310 -10.91 -17.88 -4.42
CA HIS A 310 -11.78 -17.14 -5.31
C HIS A 310 -13.19 -16.96 -4.71
N THR A 311 -13.81 -18.05 -4.28
CA THR A 311 -15.21 -18.05 -3.86
C THR A 311 -15.39 -17.57 -2.42
N THR A 312 -14.42 -17.90 -1.55
CA THR A 312 -14.44 -17.61 -0.12
C THR A 312 -13.49 -16.47 0.26
N GLU A 313 -13.37 -15.49 -0.63
CA GLU A 313 -12.51 -14.32 -0.43
C GLU A 313 -12.80 -13.60 0.90
N TRP A 314 -14.08 -13.45 1.24
CA TRP A 314 -14.49 -12.75 2.46
C TRP A 314 -14.19 -13.53 3.75
N ASP A 315 -14.14 -14.87 3.67
CA ASP A 315 -13.73 -15.70 4.79
C ASP A 315 -12.20 -15.69 4.98
N TYR A 316 -11.47 -15.46 3.89
CA TYR A 316 -10.00 -15.37 3.91
C TYR A 316 -9.52 -14.05 4.51
N MET A 317 -10.09 -12.93 4.06
CA MET A 317 -9.69 -11.60 4.50
C MET A 317 -10.08 -11.34 5.96
N PRO A 318 -9.28 -10.59 6.73
CA PRO A 318 -9.72 -10.09 8.02
C PRO A 318 -11.01 -9.29 7.89
N GLY A 319 -12.03 -9.70 8.63
CA GLY A 319 -13.27 -8.93 8.81
C GLY A 319 -13.30 -8.24 10.17
N PRO A 320 -14.25 -7.32 10.40
CA PRO A 320 -14.38 -6.63 11.69
C PRO A 320 -14.50 -7.57 12.88
N ASP A 321 -15.25 -8.67 12.74
CA ASP A 321 -15.45 -9.66 13.84
C ASP A 321 -14.11 -10.23 14.33
N ARG A 322 -13.21 -10.62 13.42
CA ARG A 322 -11.88 -11.15 13.77
C ARG A 322 -11.00 -10.10 14.46
N VAL A 323 -11.14 -8.84 14.07
CA VAL A 323 -10.41 -7.71 14.69
C VAL A 323 -10.98 -7.42 16.08
N ILE A 324 -12.32 -7.41 16.24
CA ILE A 324 -12.99 -7.25 17.53
C ILE A 324 -12.54 -8.34 18.51
N GLU A 325 -12.57 -9.61 18.11
CA GLU A 325 -12.10 -10.72 18.93
C GLU A 325 -10.65 -10.53 19.40
N ALA A 326 -9.76 -10.05 18.52
CA ALA A 326 -8.37 -9.77 18.89
C ALA A 326 -8.25 -8.61 19.87
N ILE A 327 -9.00 -7.50 19.66
CA ILE A 327 -9.04 -6.38 20.59
C ILE A 327 -9.53 -6.85 21.95
N VAL A 328 -10.64 -7.60 22.04
CA VAL A 328 -11.21 -8.08 23.29
C VAL A 328 -10.21 -9.01 24.01
N ARG A 329 -9.56 -9.95 23.30
CA ARG A 329 -8.54 -10.81 23.93
C ARG A 329 -7.41 -10.02 24.58
N THR A 330 -7.02 -8.88 24.03
CA THR A 330 -6.00 -8.04 24.70
C THR A 330 -6.49 -7.40 25.98
N GLN A 331 -7.81 -7.30 26.21
CA GLN A 331 -8.38 -6.71 27.43
C GLN A 331 -8.59 -7.74 28.56
N GLU A 332 -8.56 -9.03 28.23
CA GLU A 332 -8.81 -10.13 29.19
C GLU A 332 -7.56 -10.59 29.95
N ASN A 333 -6.38 -10.13 29.56
CA ASN A 333 -5.09 -10.51 30.17
C ASN A 333 -4.59 -9.49 31.18
#